data_665dc1e523dfd3429844f2745c1fbaf6
#
_entry.id   665dc1e523dfd3429844f2745c1fbaf6
#
_cell.length_a   1.000
_cell.length_b   1.000
_cell.length_c   1.000
_cell.angle_alpha   90.00
_cell.angle_beta   90.00
_cell.angle_gamma   90.00
#
_symmetry.space_group_name_H-M   'P 1'
#
loop_
_entity.id
_entity.type
_entity.pdbx_description
1 polymer ?
#
loop_
_entity_poly.entity_id
_entity_poly.type
_entity_poly.pdbx_seq_one_letter_code
_entity_poly.pdbx_strand_id
1 'polypeptide(L)'
;MLGTGFLVSNNGKIVTARHVVGNLTENLCILMPHISDINTYQDVADNRCQPVPVTIQDINPITDICILQAEGLSFDGILPRLDSLDNVNVGEKIGMFGFPHCVMGRRVLTYREAEIGAKMLLETSGIKSKYATLNMQTRPGQSGSLVFSHQTGNIVGMLIGTYAPTCGVIIAGINPHELNTDSYCISASYIKEML
;
A
#
# COMPACT_ATOMS: atom_id res chain seq x y z
N MET A 1 10.60 -8.08 5.97
CA MET A 1 9.23 -7.56 5.75
C MET A 1 8.91 -7.73 4.27
N LEU A 2 7.67 -8.05 3.94
CA LEU A 2 7.25 -8.32 2.55
C LEU A 2 6.67 -7.08 1.87
N GLY A 3 6.03 -6.19 2.62
CA GLY A 3 5.40 -4.98 2.12
C GLY A 3 4.80 -4.15 3.24
N THR A 4 3.88 -3.27 2.89
CA THR A 4 3.16 -2.37 3.78
C THR A 4 1.71 -2.82 3.94
N GLY A 5 1.11 -2.54 5.08
CA GLY A 5 -0.32 -2.66 5.33
C GLY A 5 -0.80 -1.50 6.20
N PHE A 6 -2.10 -1.28 6.27
CA PHE A 6 -2.71 -0.24 7.10
C PHE A 6 -4.00 -0.73 7.77
N LEU A 7 -4.26 -0.19 8.94
CA LEU A 7 -5.43 -0.52 9.75
C LEU A 7 -6.69 0.12 9.15
N VAL A 8 -7.79 -0.63 9.05
CA VAL A 8 -9.07 -0.17 8.48
C VAL A 8 -10.24 -0.34 9.43
N SER A 9 -10.02 -0.96 10.58
CA SER A 9 -11.06 -1.10 11.61
C SER A 9 -10.46 -1.09 13.00
N ASN A 10 -11.23 -0.66 13.96
CA ASN A 10 -10.82 -0.59 15.36
C ASN A 10 -10.62 -1.97 16.02
N ASN A 11 -11.10 -3.04 15.38
CA ASN A 11 -10.96 -4.43 15.85
C ASN A 11 -9.83 -5.21 15.13
N GLY A 12 -8.84 -4.50 14.58
CA GLY A 12 -7.61 -5.13 14.08
C GLY A 12 -7.66 -5.66 12.66
N LYS A 13 -8.61 -5.21 11.81
CA LYS A 13 -8.56 -5.52 10.38
C LYS A 13 -7.51 -4.64 9.69
N ILE A 14 -6.64 -5.29 8.92
CA ILE A 14 -5.53 -4.66 8.20
C ILE A 14 -5.64 -5.02 6.73
N VAL A 15 -5.38 -4.05 5.88
CA VAL A 15 -5.36 -4.22 4.42
C VAL A 15 -3.92 -4.19 3.92
N THR A 16 -3.62 -5.06 2.99
CA THR A 16 -2.38 -5.07 2.22
C THR A 16 -2.64 -5.55 0.80
N ALA A 17 -1.66 -5.44 -0.08
CA ALA A 17 -1.77 -6.05 -1.40
C ALA A 17 -1.63 -7.59 -1.30
N ARG A 18 -2.46 -8.32 -2.07
CA ARG A 18 -2.43 -9.79 -2.08
C ARG A 18 -1.04 -10.33 -2.44
N HIS A 19 -0.37 -9.73 -3.44
CA HIS A 19 0.96 -10.19 -3.86
C HIS A 19 2.02 -10.04 -2.76
N VAL A 20 1.82 -9.16 -1.76
CA VAL A 20 2.69 -9.03 -0.58
C VAL A 20 2.61 -10.29 0.29
N VAL A 21 1.42 -10.85 0.44
CA VAL A 21 1.20 -12.11 1.16
C VAL A 21 1.62 -13.30 0.31
N GLY A 22 1.45 -13.19 -1.01
CA GLY A 22 1.80 -14.25 -1.96
C GLY A 22 0.97 -15.51 -1.75
N ASN A 23 1.66 -16.65 -1.65
CA ASN A 23 1.05 -17.96 -1.40
C ASN A 23 1.12 -18.39 0.07
N LEU A 24 1.53 -17.49 0.97
CA LEU A 24 1.61 -17.79 2.40
C LEU A 24 0.20 -17.83 2.98
N THR A 25 -0.13 -18.91 3.67
CA THR A 25 -1.42 -19.10 4.36
C THR A 25 -1.28 -19.14 5.88
N GLU A 26 -0.06 -19.32 6.37
CA GLU A 26 0.24 -19.50 7.80
C GLU A 26 1.47 -18.68 8.21
N ASN A 27 1.64 -18.52 9.52
CA ASN A 27 2.80 -17.86 10.12
C ASN A 27 2.99 -16.40 9.66
N LEU A 28 1.89 -15.73 9.35
CA LEU A 28 1.90 -14.32 9.02
C LEU A 28 1.91 -13.48 10.28
N CYS A 29 2.69 -12.40 10.26
CA CYS A 29 2.66 -11.40 11.32
C CYS A 29 2.82 -9.99 10.72
N ILE A 30 2.29 -9.01 11.41
CA ILE A 30 2.57 -7.60 11.16
C ILE A 30 3.63 -7.13 12.16
N LEU A 31 4.45 -6.19 11.73
CA LEU A 31 5.37 -5.46 12.59
C LEU A 31 4.85 -4.04 12.75
N MET A 32 4.50 -3.69 13.98
CA MET A 32 4.08 -2.32 14.29
C MET A 32 5.27 -1.36 14.15
N PRO A 33 5.05 -0.11 13.67
CA PRO A 33 6.09 0.90 13.69
C PRO A 33 6.51 1.21 15.14
N HIS A 34 7.81 1.50 15.33
CA HIS A 34 8.37 1.83 16.64
C HIS A 34 8.19 3.30 17.04
N ILE A 35 7.43 4.06 16.27
CA ILE A 35 7.24 5.49 16.48
C ILE A 35 5.81 5.79 16.90
N SER A 36 5.66 6.70 17.83
CA SER A 36 4.36 7.27 18.24
C SER A 36 4.01 8.55 17.47
N ASP A 37 5.02 9.22 16.91
CA ASP A 37 4.87 10.44 16.11
C ASP A 37 5.82 10.35 14.90
N ILE A 38 5.29 10.61 13.71
CA ILE A 38 6.05 10.55 12.46
C ILE A 38 7.16 11.61 12.37
N ASN A 39 7.06 12.68 13.15
CA ASN A 39 8.06 13.75 13.20
C ASN A 39 9.27 13.41 14.08
N THR A 40 9.25 12.28 14.79
CA THR A 40 10.38 11.84 15.59
C THR A 40 11.42 11.10 14.74
N TYR A 41 12.67 11.10 15.22
CA TYR A 41 13.73 10.31 14.58
C TYR A 41 13.46 8.82 14.75
N GLN A 42 13.54 8.09 13.64
CA GLN A 42 13.42 6.63 13.59
C GLN A 42 14.81 6.01 13.60
N ASP A 43 15.17 5.33 14.68
CA ASP A 43 16.47 4.67 14.79
C ASP A 43 16.52 3.43 13.86
N VAL A 44 17.29 3.51 12.80
CA VAL A 44 17.44 2.41 11.82
C VAL A 44 18.30 1.25 12.35
N ALA A 45 19.06 1.47 13.43
CA ALA A 45 19.84 0.41 14.09
C ALA A 45 18.99 -0.36 15.11
N ASP A 46 17.83 0.16 15.49
CA ASP A 46 16.91 -0.54 16.40
C ASP A 46 16.21 -1.70 15.68
N ASN A 47 16.64 -2.90 16.01
CA ASN A 47 16.10 -4.15 15.47
C ASN A 47 14.96 -4.74 16.32
N ARG A 48 14.59 -4.10 17.45
CA ARG A 48 13.46 -4.57 18.25
C ARG A 48 12.19 -4.50 17.42
N CYS A 49 11.40 -5.55 17.46
CA CYS A 49 10.08 -5.59 16.84
C CYS A 49 9.15 -6.40 17.72
N GLN A 50 7.91 -5.99 17.74
CA GLN A 50 6.82 -6.74 18.34
C GLN A 50 5.96 -7.29 17.21
N PRO A 51 6.14 -8.57 16.84
CA PRO A 51 5.30 -9.18 15.83
C PRO A 51 3.91 -9.44 16.43
N VAL A 52 2.88 -9.05 15.68
CA VAL A 52 1.49 -9.37 15.98
C VAL A 52 1.03 -10.42 14.97
N PRO A 53 0.66 -11.64 15.42
CA PRO A 53 0.14 -12.66 14.52
C PRO A 53 -1.12 -12.19 13.81
N VAL A 54 -1.25 -12.58 12.54
CA VAL A 54 -2.44 -12.28 11.74
C VAL A 54 -2.89 -13.50 10.97
N THR A 55 -4.19 -13.56 10.72
CA THR A 55 -4.82 -14.53 9.84
C THR A 55 -5.39 -13.84 8.60
N ILE A 56 -5.41 -14.53 7.48
CA ILE A 56 -6.06 -14.04 6.26
C ILE A 56 -7.57 -14.20 6.46
N GLN A 57 -8.29 -13.08 6.38
CA GLN A 57 -9.75 -13.06 6.48
C GLN A 57 -10.40 -13.14 5.11
N ASP A 58 -9.89 -12.39 4.14
CA ASP A 58 -10.43 -12.36 2.79
C ASP A 58 -9.35 -12.00 1.76
N ILE A 59 -9.51 -12.48 0.53
CA ILE A 59 -8.62 -12.22 -0.60
C ILE A 59 -9.44 -11.94 -1.85
N ASN A 60 -9.13 -10.83 -2.52
CA ASN A 60 -9.61 -10.56 -3.86
C ASN A 60 -8.44 -10.58 -4.87
N PRO A 61 -8.29 -11.64 -5.66
CA PRO A 61 -7.20 -11.77 -6.62
C PRO A 61 -7.34 -10.85 -7.85
N ILE A 62 -8.56 -10.37 -8.15
CA ILE A 62 -8.80 -9.46 -9.29
C ILE A 62 -8.29 -8.05 -8.97
N THR A 63 -8.52 -7.59 -7.75
CA THR A 63 -8.13 -6.25 -7.30
C THR A 63 -6.80 -6.25 -6.54
N ASP A 64 -6.19 -7.43 -6.36
CA ASP A 64 -4.95 -7.62 -5.61
C ASP A 64 -5.03 -7.12 -4.15
N ILE A 65 -6.20 -7.29 -3.51
CA ILE A 65 -6.44 -6.88 -2.12
C ILE A 65 -6.45 -8.12 -1.21
N CYS A 66 -5.86 -7.98 -0.03
CA CYS A 66 -5.90 -8.96 1.05
C CYS A 66 -6.29 -8.28 2.37
N ILE A 67 -7.30 -8.84 3.05
CA ILE A 67 -7.72 -8.44 4.40
C ILE A 67 -7.12 -9.41 5.39
N LEU A 68 -6.38 -8.86 6.35
CA LEU A 68 -5.78 -9.60 7.45
C LEU A 68 -6.51 -9.23 8.75
N GLN A 69 -6.67 -10.21 9.65
CA GLN A 69 -7.15 -10.01 11.01
C GLN A 69 -6.00 -10.19 12.00
N ALA A 70 -5.69 -9.14 12.75
CA ALA A 70 -4.77 -9.20 13.88
C ALA A 70 -5.56 -9.54 15.16
N GLU A 71 -5.25 -10.67 15.77
CA GLU A 71 -5.91 -11.09 17.01
C GLU A 71 -5.41 -10.24 18.19
N GLY A 72 -6.36 -9.75 18.98
CA GLY A 72 -6.07 -8.96 20.19
C GLY A 72 -5.58 -7.53 19.90
N LEU A 73 -5.51 -7.10 18.64
CA LEU A 73 -5.22 -5.72 18.29
C LEU A 73 -6.51 -4.89 18.33
N SER A 74 -6.54 -3.90 19.21
CA SER A 74 -7.60 -2.89 19.27
C SER A 74 -7.02 -1.49 19.14
N PHE A 75 -7.77 -0.58 18.55
CA PHE A 75 -7.40 0.81 18.38
C PHE A 75 -8.55 1.73 18.80
N ASP A 76 -8.31 2.59 19.79
CA ASP A 76 -9.34 3.47 20.36
C ASP A 76 -9.42 4.84 19.65
N GLY A 77 -8.66 5.04 18.59
CA GLY A 77 -8.63 6.27 17.83
C GLY A 77 -9.67 6.34 16.70
N ILE A 78 -9.69 7.48 16.03
CA ILE A 78 -10.50 7.70 14.83
C ILE A 78 -9.65 7.30 13.61
N LEU A 79 -10.11 6.31 12.86
CA LEU A 79 -9.47 5.93 11.60
C LEU A 79 -9.96 6.81 10.44
N PRO A 80 -9.11 7.14 9.46
CA PRO A 80 -9.54 7.78 8.23
C PRO A 80 -10.60 6.93 7.52
N ARG A 81 -11.59 7.57 6.91
CA ARG A 81 -12.66 6.86 6.18
C ARG A 81 -12.13 6.30 4.88
N LEU A 82 -12.63 5.12 4.51
CA LEU A 82 -12.44 4.58 3.17
C LEU A 82 -13.39 5.28 2.20
N ASP A 83 -12.82 5.80 1.13
CA ASP A 83 -13.51 6.54 0.08
C ASP A 83 -13.26 5.88 -1.30
N SER A 84 -13.32 6.62 -2.38
CA SER A 84 -13.17 6.14 -3.76
C SER A 84 -12.28 7.07 -4.58
N LEU A 85 -11.58 6.50 -5.56
CA LEU A 85 -10.93 7.29 -6.62
C LEU A 85 -11.95 8.09 -7.46
N ASP A 86 -13.24 7.77 -7.39
CA ASP A 86 -14.26 8.58 -8.05
C ASP A 86 -14.34 10.02 -7.49
N ASN A 87 -14.01 10.18 -6.20
CA ASN A 87 -14.12 11.43 -5.46
C ASN A 87 -12.83 12.28 -5.45
N VAL A 88 -11.81 11.89 -6.20
CA VAL A 88 -10.59 12.69 -6.43
C VAL A 88 -10.47 13.06 -7.90
N ASN A 89 -9.80 14.17 -8.20
CA ASN A 89 -9.59 14.64 -9.56
C ASN A 89 -8.16 14.35 -10.04
N VAL A 90 -7.96 14.29 -11.35
CA VAL A 90 -6.61 14.31 -11.95
C VAL A 90 -5.95 15.64 -11.61
N GLY A 91 -4.68 15.62 -11.20
CA GLY A 91 -3.95 16.77 -10.67
C GLY A 91 -4.17 17.04 -9.19
N GLU A 92 -5.07 16.31 -8.51
CA GLU A 92 -5.27 16.45 -7.06
C GLU A 92 -4.11 15.86 -6.28
N LYS A 93 -3.68 16.58 -5.24
CA LYS A 93 -2.63 16.12 -4.33
C LYS A 93 -3.12 15.01 -3.41
N ILE A 94 -2.32 13.98 -3.31
CA ILE A 94 -2.50 12.84 -2.40
C ILE A 94 -1.27 12.65 -1.54
N GLY A 95 -1.47 12.12 -0.34
CA GLY A 95 -0.41 11.64 0.53
C GLY A 95 -0.39 10.13 0.61
N MET A 96 0.77 9.57 0.92
CA MET A 96 0.97 8.15 1.08
C MET A 96 1.91 7.88 2.25
N PHE A 97 1.57 6.88 3.06
CA PHE A 97 2.45 6.32 4.10
C PHE A 97 2.83 4.89 3.75
N GLY A 98 4.10 4.56 3.93
CA GLY A 98 4.59 3.20 3.68
C GLY A 98 6.03 2.99 4.10
N PHE A 99 6.54 1.79 3.88
CA PHE A 99 7.88 1.35 4.28
C PHE A 99 8.75 1.02 3.06
N PRO A 100 9.33 2.05 2.37
CA PRO A 100 10.22 1.82 1.25
C PRO A 100 11.43 1.00 1.67
N HIS A 101 11.83 0.05 0.82
CA HIS A 101 12.96 -0.87 1.04
C HIS A 101 12.81 -1.79 2.27
N CYS A 102 11.60 -1.98 2.80
CA CYS A 102 11.39 -2.88 3.94
C CYS A 102 11.75 -4.34 3.60
N VAL A 103 11.66 -4.74 2.35
CA VAL A 103 12.11 -6.05 1.86
C VAL A 103 13.62 -6.27 2.05
N MET A 104 14.40 -5.19 2.19
CA MET A 104 15.84 -5.19 2.47
C MET A 104 16.15 -4.95 3.97
N GLY A 105 15.15 -5.07 4.84
CA GLY A 105 15.30 -4.90 6.29
C GLY A 105 15.11 -3.49 6.82
N ARG A 106 14.94 -2.47 5.96
CA ARG A 106 14.74 -1.09 6.42
C ARG A 106 13.30 -0.89 6.93
N ARG A 107 13.14 -0.49 8.19
CA ARG A 107 11.83 -0.31 8.85
C ARG A 107 11.52 1.16 9.14
N VAL A 108 11.64 2.01 8.14
CA VAL A 108 11.38 3.45 8.27
C VAL A 108 10.03 3.78 7.65
N LEU A 109 9.09 4.24 8.47
CA LEU A 109 7.81 4.77 7.99
C LEU A 109 8.07 6.09 7.28
N THR A 110 7.66 6.17 6.03
CA THR A 110 7.96 7.30 5.16
C THR A 110 6.68 7.90 4.62
N TYR A 111 6.52 9.21 4.77
CA TYR A 111 5.51 10.00 4.08
C TYR A 111 5.99 10.40 2.69
N ARG A 112 5.09 10.37 1.71
CA ARG A 112 5.31 10.88 0.36
C ARG A 112 4.08 11.60 -0.15
N GLU A 113 4.30 12.64 -0.94
CA GLU A 113 3.26 13.39 -1.65
C GLU A 113 3.39 13.16 -3.16
N ALA A 114 2.25 13.08 -3.84
CA ALA A 114 2.15 13.00 -5.28
C ALA A 114 0.85 13.62 -5.77
N GLU A 115 0.66 13.64 -7.09
CA GLU A 115 -0.61 14.00 -7.72
C GLU A 115 -1.19 12.78 -8.43
N ILE A 116 -2.51 12.76 -8.56
CA ILE A 116 -3.20 11.81 -9.43
C ILE A 116 -2.85 12.17 -10.87
N GLY A 117 -2.12 11.30 -11.57
CA GLY A 117 -1.70 11.52 -12.95
C GLY A 117 -2.81 11.20 -13.96
N ALA A 118 -3.49 10.09 -13.76
CA ALA A 118 -4.61 9.65 -14.59
C ALA A 118 -5.53 8.70 -13.81
N LYS A 119 -6.80 8.62 -14.23
CA LYS A 119 -7.73 7.57 -13.81
C LYS A 119 -7.87 6.55 -14.93
N MET A 120 -7.79 5.28 -14.61
CA MET A 120 -7.79 4.21 -15.61
C MET A 120 -8.60 3.00 -15.15
N LEU A 121 -9.07 2.23 -16.12
CA LEU A 121 -9.65 0.92 -15.90
C LEU A 121 -8.64 -0.13 -16.34
N LEU A 122 -8.19 -0.95 -15.41
CA LEU A 122 -7.38 -2.13 -15.73
C LEU A 122 -8.27 -3.37 -15.73
N GLU A 123 -8.06 -4.24 -16.71
CA GLU A 123 -8.82 -5.46 -16.87
C GLU A 123 -8.00 -6.67 -16.41
N THR A 124 -8.59 -7.45 -15.50
CA THR A 124 -8.04 -8.72 -15.02
C THR A 124 -9.14 -9.78 -15.17
N SER A 125 -8.88 -10.83 -15.94
CA SER A 125 -9.84 -11.91 -16.18
C SER A 125 -11.22 -11.43 -16.67
N GLY A 126 -11.25 -10.40 -17.54
CA GLY A 126 -12.49 -9.83 -18.08
C GLY A 126 -13.20 -8.83 -17.17
N ILE A 127 -12.68 -8.59 -15.96
CA ILE A 127 -13.25 -7.65 -14.99
C ILE A 127 -12.42 -6.36 -14.97
N LYS A 128 -13.08 -5.21 -15.22
CA LYS A 128 -12.46 -3.90 -15.18
C LYS A 128 -12.53 -3.30 -13.78
N SER A 129 -11.39 -2.89 -13.24
CA SER A 129 -11.27 -2.28 -11.93
C SER A 129 -10.68 -0.86 -12.05
N LYS A 130 -11.05 0.01 -11.09
CA LYS A 130 -10.65 1.43 -11.05
C LYS A 130 -9.28 1.60 -10.42
N TYR A 131 -8.37 2.17 -11.18
CA TYR A 131 -7.02 2.53 -10.76
C TYR A 131 -6.73 4.00 -11.04
N ALA A 132 -5.69 4.51 -10.42
CA ALA A 132 -5.09 5.80 -10.77
C ALA A 132 -3.58 5.68 -10.84
N THR A 133 -2.96 6.39 -11.80
CA THR A 133 -1.51 6.61 -11.79
C THR A 133 -1.16 7.70 -10.81
N LEU A 134 -0.02 7.57 -10.17
CA LEU A 134 0.54 8.54 -9.23
C LEU A 134 1.82 9.13 -9.83
N ASN A 135 1.93 10.45 -9.88
CA ASN A 135 3.09 11.17 -10.41
C ASN A 135 4.29 11.04 -9.45
N MET A 136 4.68 9.81 -9.16
CA MET A 136 5.83 9.48 -8.31
C MET A 136 6.38 8.11 -8.65
N GLN A 137 7.66 7.91 -8.35
CA GLN A 137 8.24 6.57 -8.34
C GLN A 137 8.12 5.95 -6.96
N THR A 138 7.62 4.75 -6.87
CA THR A 138 7.59 3.97 -5.63
C THR A 138 8.79 3.01 -5.53
N ARG A 139 9.01 2.45 -4.37
CA ARG A 139 10.14 1.55 -4.06
C ARG A 139 9.62 0.21 -3.57
N PRO A 140 10.40 -0.87 -3.75
CA PRO A 140 10.06 -2.18 -3.20
C PRO A 140 9.73 -2.09 -1.70
N GLY A 141 8.66 -2.76 -1.29
CA GLY A 141 8.14 -2.71 0.08
C GLY A 141 7.02 -1.71 0.31
N GLN A 142 6.75 -0.80 -0.64
CA GLN A 142 5.64 0.14 -0.53
C GLN A 142 4.29 -0.42 -1.01
N SER A 143 4.26 -1.58 -1.68
CA SER A 143 3.00 -2.26 -2.02
C SER A 143 2.14 -2.45 -0.77
N GLY A 144 0.86 -2.12 -0.86
CA GLY A 144 -0.07 -2.11 0.26
C GLY A 144 -0.10 -0.79 1.06
N SER A 145 0.66 0.24 0.67
CA SER A 145 0.61 1.57 1.30
C SER A 145 -0.75 2.24 1.09
N LEU A 146 -1.27 2.88 2.14
CA LEU A 146 -2.48 3.70 2.01
C LEU A 146 -2.20 4.95 1.18
N VAL A 147 -3.19 5.34 0.37
CA VAL A 147 -3.20 6.60 -0.40
C VAL A 147 -4.41 7.42 0.04
N PHE A 148 -4.19 8.65 0.50
CA PHE A 148 -5.25 9.51 1.01
C PHE A 148 -5.29 10.86 0.29
N SER A 149 -6.50 11.43 0.17
CA SER A 149 -6.69 12.78 -0.37
C SER A 149 -6.27 13.83 0.65
N HIS A 150 -5.48 14.81 0.23
CA HIS A 150 -5.12 15.96 1.08
C HIS A 150 -6.33 16.86 1.38
N GLN A 151 -7.34 16.86 0.51
CA GLN A 151 -8.52 17.72 0.69
C GLN A 151 -9.45 17.20 1.77
N THR A 152 -9.59 15.85 1.86
CA THR A 152 -10.59 15.24 2.75
C THR A 152 -9.98 14.46 3.91
N GLY A 153 -8.70 14.07 3.82
CA GLY A 153 -8.06 13.14 4.74
C GLY A 153 -8.54 11.69 4.61
N ASN A 154 -9.46 11.40 3.67
CA ASN A 154 -9.98 10.05 3.46
C ASN A 154 -9.00 9.19 2.67
N ILE A 155 -9.00 7.89 2.95
CA ILE A 155 -8.25 6.90 2.16
C ILE A 155 -8.99 6.67 0.85
N VAL A 156 -8.37 7.05 -0.27
CA VAL A 156 -8.95 6.95 -1.61
C VAL A 156 -8.44 5.78 -2.40
N GLY A 157 -7.29 5.21 -1.99
CA GLY A 157 -6.69 4.07 -2.68
C GLY A 157 -5.65 3.33 -1.84
N MET A 158 -5.16 2.25 -2.40
CA MET A 158 -4.02 1.47 -1.91
C MET A 158 -3.01 1.30 -3.04
N LEU A 159 -1.73 1.55 -2.74
CA LEU A 159 -0.65 1.33 -3.71
C LEU A 159 -0.52 -0.15 -4.02
N ILE A 160 -0.58 -0.49 -5.32
CA ILE A 160 -0.38 -1.86 -5.78
C ILE A 160 1.05 -2.06 -6.25
N GLY A 161 1.55 -1.18 -7.12
CA GLY A 161 2.88 -1.37 -7.69
C GLY A 161 3.22 -0.35 -8.76
N THR A 162 4.10 -0.78 -9.66
CA THR A 162 4.58 0.04 -10.78
C THR A 162 4.36 -0.68 -12.10
N TYR A 163 4.00 0.08 -13.10
CA TYR A 163 4.03 -0.37 -14.48
C TYR A 163 5.38 0.00 -15.08
N ALA A 164 6.09 -1.00 -15.59
CA ALA A 164 7.33 -0.81 -16.34
C ALA A 164 7.13 -1.42 -17.73
N PRO A 165 7.11 -0.63 -18.81
CA PRO A 165 7.02 -1.17 -20.17
C PRO A 165 8.24 -2.02 -20.47
N THR A 166 8.12 -3.22 -21.04
CA THR A 166 9.25 -4.09 -21.41
C THR A 166 9.83 -3.68 -22.74
N CYS A 167 11.10 -3.28 -22.83
CA CYS A 167 11.78 -2.98 -24.11
C CYS A 167 12.95 -3.92 -24.48
N GLY A 168 13.28 -4.85 -23.60
CA GLY A 168 14.32 -5.85 -23.89
C GLY A 168 15.74 -5.30 -24.05
N VAL A 169 15.99 -4.03 -23.73
CA VAL A 169 17.31 -3.38 -23.85
C VAL A 169 17.94 -3.24 -22.47
N ILE A 170 19.16 -3.72 -22.31
CA ILE A 170 20.00 -3.49 -21.13
C ILE A 170 21.14 -2.53 -21.53
N ILE A 171 21.25 -1.39 -20.84
CA ILE A 171 22.31 -0.39 -21.07
C ILE A 171 23.22 -0.38 -19.86
N ALA A 172 24.48 -0.71 -20.04
CA ALA A 172 25.50 -0.75 -18.98
C ALA A 172 25.08 -1.57 -17.74
N GLY A 173 24.35 -2.68 -17.95
CA GLY A 173 23.88 -3.55 -16.87
C GLY A 173 22.62 -3.04 -16.13
N ILE A 174 22.06 -1.91 -16.53
CA ILE A 174 20.83 -1.34 -15.99
C ILE A 174 19.70 -1.54 -17.00
N ASN A 175 18.58 -2.06 -16.54
CA ASN A 175 17.36 -2.10 -17.32
C ASN A 175 16.71 -0.71 -17.28
N PRO A 176 16.62 0.06 -18.40
CA PRO A 176 16.04 1.40 -18.39
C PRO A 176 14.59 1.47 -17.90
N HIS A 177 13.88 0.33 -17.92
CA HIS A 177 12.52 0.23 -17.39
C HIS A 177 12.43 0.38 -15.89
N GLU A 178 13.47 -0.02 -15.15
CA GLU A 178 13.53 0.18 -13.71
C GLU A 178 13.60 1.66 -13.32
N LEU A 179 13.98 2.51 -14.30
CA LEU A 179 14.10 3.96 -14.13
C LEU A 179 12.85 4.74 -14.58
N ASN A 180 12.02 4.14 -15.45
CA ASN A 180 10.83 4.77 -16.03
C ASN A 180 9.57 3.97 -15.66
N THR A 181 9.19 4.03 -14.39
CA THR A 181 8.03 3.31 -13.87
C THR A 181 6.95 4.29 -13.44
N ASP A 182 5.72 4.04 -13.87
CA ASP A 182 4.54 4.70 -13.34
C ASP A 182 4.01 3.93 -12.15
N SER A 183 3.85 4.59 -11.02
CA SER A 183 3.21 4.00 -9.85
C SER A 183 1.70 4.07 -9.99
N TYR A 184 0.98 3.05 -9.52
CA TYR A 184 -0.48 3.05 -9.56
C TYR A 184 -1.09 2.50 -8.27
N CYS A 185 -2.25 3.02 -7.95
CA CYS A 185 -3.08 2.58 -6.82
C CYS A 185 -4.44 2.10 -7.29
N ILE A 186 -5.01 1.16 -6.55
CA ILE A 186 -6.40 0.70 -6.73
C ILE A 186 -7.34 1.53 -5.86
N SER A 187 -8.60 1.71 -6.28
CA SER A 187 -9.61 2.42 -5.51
C SER A 187 -9.90 1.75 -4.16
N ALA A 188 -9.96 2.55 -3.10
CA ALA A 188 -10.32 2.07 -1.77
C ALA A 188 -11.80 1.64 -1.65
N SER A 189 -12.65 1.94 -2.65
CA SER A 189 -14.02 1.43 -2.70
C SER A 189 -14.07 -0.10 -2.67
N TYR A 190 -13.12 -0.78 -3.34
CA TYR A 190 -13.03 -2.24 -3.32
C TYR A 190 -12.64 -2.80 -1.95
N ILE A 191 -11.84 -2.06 -1.17
CA ILE A 191 -11.54 -2.43 0.22
C ILE A 191 -12.81 -2.36 1.06
N LYS A 192 -13.60 -1.30 0.87
CA LYS A 192 -14.85 -1.09 1.59
C LYS A 192 -15.89 -2.19 1.31
N GLU A 193 -15.91 -2.72 0.09
CA GLU A 193 -16.79 -3.83 -0.32
C GLU A 193 -16.43 -5.17 0.35
N MET A 194 -15.16 -5.34 0.81
CA MET A 194 -14.66 -6.55 1.46
C MET A 194 -14.76 -6.52 3.00
N LEU A 195 -15.13 -5.40 3.63
CA LEU A 195 -15.18 -5.23 5.09
C LEU A 195 -16.55 -5.49 5.68
#